data_462d3ec20f1c4a1ec3380e1c035bff8d
#
_entry.id   462d3ec20f1c4a1ec3380e1c035bff8d
#
_cell.length_a   1.000
_cell.length_b   1.000
_cell.length_c   1.000
_cell.angle_alpha   90.00
_cell.angle_beta   90.00
_cell.angle_gamma   90.00
#
_symmetry.space_group_name_H-M   'P 1'
#
loop_
_entity.id
_entity.type
_entity.pdbx_description
1 polymer ?
#
loop_
_entity_poly.entity_id
_entity_poly.type
_entity_poly.pdbx_seq_one_letter_code
_entity_poly.pdbx_strand_id
1 'polypeptide(L)'
;MRRITYRKAAAVAMAAALSAALLIGCGSTAASTDSAAASTVVGESSAESTAEDAEKTADEGDADEVAAKNCADLIDAIYVQERSADTDAQCEAAKAAWDALTDTQKELVEGENADPDYFGRDTGDAGKDDPRNADDIGENELLVVSFGTSFNGSRAADIKGIEDALQAAYPDWSVRRAFTAQIIINHVQARDGEKIDNMDQALERAVANGVKNLVVQPTHLMHGAEYDEMCEAVEQYRDKFDSVAIAEPLLGEVGEDAAVINADKEAVAAAITAEAVKTAGYDDAAAAAADGTAFVFMGHGTSHTAKVSYSQMQTAMQTLGYDNVFIGTVEGEPEDTACDAVIEKVKEAGYTKVILRPLMVVAGDHANNDMAGAEDDSWLSQFNVADCFESVDTQIAGLGEIGDIQQLYVDHAGAAIDSLNG
;
A
#
# COMPACT_ATOMS: atom_id res chain seq x y z
N MET A 1 -28.13 -12.84 -12.76
CA MET A 1 -26.68 -12.71 -12.91
C MET A 1 -26.41 -11.48 -13.77
N ARG A 2 -26.23 -10.32 -13.15
CA ARG A 2 -25.79 -9.10 -13.80
C ARG A 2 -24.27 -9.10 -13.76
N ARG A 3 -23.63 -8.97 -14.90
CA ARG A 3 -22.18 -8.79 -15.02
C ARG A 3 -21.83 -7.43 -14.46
N ILE A 4 -21.18 -7.41 -13.32
CA ILE A 4 -20.52 -6.23 -12.78
C ILE A 4 -19.21 -6.10 -13.58
N THR A 5 -19.15 -5.09 -14.44
CA THR A 5 -17.92 -4.73 -15.14
C THR A 5 -17.15 -3.78 -14.24
N TYR A 6 -16.19 -4.31 -13.48
CA TYR A 6 -15.21 -3.48 -12.79
C TYR A 6 -14.40 -2.72 -13.84
N ARG A 7 -14.48 -1.40 -13.78
CA ARG A 7 -13.59 -0.53 -14.53
C ARG A 7 -12.24 -0.61 -13.82
N LYS A 8 -11.19 -0.92 -14.59
CA LYS A 8 -9.80 -0.93 -14.16
C LYS A 8 -9.51 0.35 -13.39
N ALA A 9 -9.25 0.22 -12.10
CA ALA A 9 -8.48 1.21 -11.38
C ALA A 9 -7.07 1.14 -11.99
N ALA A 10 -6.81 1.97 -12.97
CA ALA A 10 -5.46 2.17 -13.46
C ALA A 10 -4.68 2.76 -12.28
N ALA A 11 -3.75 2.02 -11.74
CA ALA A 11 -2.71 2.56 -10.88
C ALA A 11 -1.97 3.61 -11.72
N VAL A 12 -2.39 4.86 -11.58
CA VAL A 12 -1.70 5.99 -12.18
C VAL A 12 -0.49 6.25 -11.28
N ALA A 13 0.66 5.71 -11.65
CA ALA A 13 1.93 6.23 -11.18
C ALA A 13 2.04 7.67 -11.66
N MET A 14 1.61 8.63 -10.87
CA MET A 14 1.85 10.05 -11.11
C MET A 14 3.30 10.34 -10.75
N ALA A 15 4.15 10.33 -11.78
CA ALA A 15 5.39 11.08 -11.73
C ALA A 15 5.02 12.57 -11.64
N ALA A 16 5.21 13.18 -10.49
CA ALA A 16 5.01 14.61 -10.28
C ALA A 16 6.05 15.39 -11.07
N ALA A 17 5.65 15.94 -12.22
CA ALA A 17 6.40 16.99 -12.90
C ALA A 17 5.87 18.32 -12.40
N LEU A 18 6.57 18.96 -11.47
CA LEU A 18 6.36 20.37 -11.13
C LEU A 18 6.68 21.24 -12.35
N SER A 19 5.67 21.94 -12.85
CA SER A 19 5.85 23.11 -13.72
C SER A 19 5.05 24.26 -13.16
N ALA A 20 5.74 25.16 -12.49
CA ALA A 20 5.22 26.43 -12.05
C ALA A 20 4.90 27.33 -13.26
N ALA A 21 3.67 27.83 -13.34
CA ALA A 21 3.36 29.02 -14.14
C ALA A 21 2.33 29.88 -13.42
N LEU A 22 2.83 30.96 -12.84
CA LEU A 22 2.05 32.14 -12.47
C LEU A 22 1.41 32.76 -13.72
N LEU A 23 0.13 33.13 -13.67
CA LEU A 23 -0.35 34.39 -14.25
C LEU A 23 -1.70 34.83 -13.67
N ILE A 24 -1.69 36.04 -13.24
CA ILE A 24 -2.69 36.95 -12.68
C ILE A 24 -3.78 37.30 -13.73
N GLY A 25 -5.03 37.45 -13.29
CA GLY A 25 -6.05 38.11 -14.10
C GLY A 25 -7.39 38.27 -13.40
N CYS A 26 -7.60 39.47 -12.86
CA CYS A 26 -8.89 39.99 -12.34
C CYS A 26 -9.99 40.10 -13.34
N GLY A 27 -11.26 40.04 -12.89
CA GLY A 27 -12.36 40.64 -13.61
C GLY A 27 -13.75 40.27 -13.12
N SER A 28 -14.35 41.20 -12.45
CA SER A 28 -15.63 41.31 -11.75
C SER A 28 -16.91 41.27 -12.61
N THR A 29 -17.98 41.10 -11.85
CA THR A 29 -19.38 41.69 -11.92
C THR A 29 -20.42 40.89 -12.66
N ALA A 30 -21.40 40.48 -11.98
CA ALA A 30 -22.61 41.02 -11.34
C ALA A 30 -23.93 40.72 -12.11
N ALA A 31 -24.79 40.04 -11.38
CA ALA A 31 -26.20 40.30 -11.05
C ALA A 31 -27.26 40.39 -12.19
N SER A 32 -28.35 39.70 -12.08
CA SER A 32 -29.63 40.04 -11.52
C SER A 32 -30.77 39.21 -12.13
N THR A 33 -31.56 38.63 -11.27
CA THR A 33 -33.00 38.79 -11.01
C THR A 33 -33.98 38.75 -12.21
N ASP A 34 -35.03 37.92 -12.21
CA ASP A 34 -36.36 38.08 -11.65
C ASP A 34 -37.28 36.97 -12.19
N SER A 35 -37.97 36.28 -11.40
CA SER A 35 -39.30 36.36 -10.83
C SER A 35 -40.53 36.06 -11.74
N ALA A 36 -41.37 35.22 -11.15
CA ALA A 36 -42.85 35.15 -11.20
C ALA A 36 -43.52 34.36 -12.35
N ALA A 37 -44.36 33.49 -12.07
CA ALA A 37 -45.56 33.23 -11.33
C ALA A 37 -46.63 32.54 -12.19
N ALA A 38 -47.15 31.48 -11.61
CA ALA A 38 -48.53 31.00 -11.53
C ALA A 38 -49.45 30.98 -12.77
N SER A 39 -50.07 29.83 -13.02
CA SER A 39 -51.52 29.71 -12.83
C SER A 39 -52.04 28.27 -13.05
N THR A 40 -52.84 27.84 -12.12
CA THR A 40 -53.75 26.71 -12.01
C THR A 40 -54.71 26.53 -13.19
N VAL A 41 -55.04 25.24 -13.49
CA VAL A 41 -56.47 24.81 -13.71
C VAL A 41 -56.60 23.31 -13.42
N VAL A 42 -57.64 23.00 -12.67
CA VAL A 42 -58.15 21.72 -12.16
C VAL A 42 -58.82 20.91 -13.25
N GLY A 43 -58.72 19.59 -13.16
CA GLY A 43 -59.54 18.65 -13.89
C GLY A 43 -59.42 17.24 -13.31
N GLU A 44 -60.37 16.87 -12.43
CA GLU A 44 -60.60 15.53 -11.91
C GLU A 44 -60.97 14.55 -13.00
N SER A 45 -60.40 13.33 -12.96
CA SER A 45 -61.21 12.12 -13.03
C SER A 45 -60.40 10.85 -12.69
N SER A 46 -60.92 10.13 -11.77
CA SER A 46 -60.56 8.86 -11.15
C SER A 46 -60.21 7.71 -12.13
N ALA A 47 -59.11 7.03 -11.88
CA ALA A 47 -58.99 5.59 -12.06
C ALA A 47 -57.97 5.05 -11.01
N GLU A 48 -58.47 4.19 -10.18
CA GLU A 48 -57.89 3.63 -8.98
C GLU A 48 -56.85 2.52 -9.30
N SER A 49 -55.78 2.51 -8.46
CA SER A 49 -55.08 1.31 -8.01
C SER A 49 -54.27 0.48 -9.02
N THR A 50 -53.04 0.89 -9.25
CA THR A 50 -51.81 0.03 -9.38
C THR A 50 -50.50 0.84 -9.54
N ALA A 51 -50.57 2.17 -9.43
CA ALA A 51 -49.42 3.07 -9.62
C ALA A 51 -48.63 3.40 -8.32
N GLU A 52 -49.22 3.19 -7.15
CA GLU A 52 -48.59 3.61 -5.88
C GLU A 52 -47.37 2.76 -5.49
N ASP A 53 -47.35 1.46 -5.81
CA ASP A 53 -46.20 0.58 -5.46
C ASP A 53 -45.02 0.74 -6.43
N ALA A 54 -45.27 1.12 -7.67
CA ALA A 54 -44.20 1.33 -8.66
C ALA A 54 -43.56 2.75 -8.54
N GLU A 55 -44.37 3.74 -8.14
CA GLU A 55 -43.89 5.12 -7.94
C GLU A 55 -43.14 5.26 -6.63
N LYS A 56 -43.55 4.50 -5.57
CA LYS A 56 -42.86 4.44 -4.29
C LYS A 56 -41.51 3.71 -4.36
N THR A 57 -41.42 2.63 -5.15
CA THR A 57 -40.15 1.90 -5.38
C THR A 57 -39.18 2.69 -6.26
N ALA A 58 -39.64 3.51 -7.19
CA ALA A 58 -38.79 4.37 -8.02
C ALA A 58 -38.23 5.56 -7.21
N ASP A 59 -39.02 6.17 -6.33
CA ASP A 59 -38.60 7.29 -5.46
C ASP A 59 -37.64 6.83 -4.36
N GLU A 60 -37.84 5.62 -3.81
CA GLU A 60 -36.94 5.01 -2.85
C GLU A 60 -35.59 4.61 -3.53
N GLY A 61 -35.61 4.09 -4.76
CA GLY A 61 -34.40 3.75 -5.52
C GLY A 61 -33.55 4.97 -5.85
N ASP A 62 -34.17 6.07 -6.29
CA ASP A 62 -33.47 7.34 -6.54
C ASP A 62 -32.85 7.91 -5.24
N ALA A 63 -33.54 7.76 -4.10
CA ALA A 63 -33.02 8.22 -2.80
C ALA A 63 -31.81 7.39 -2.32
N ASP A 64 -31.82 6.08 -2.55
CA ASP A 64 -30.74 5.17 -2.20
C ASP A 64 -29.49 5.44 -3.06
N GLU A 65 -29.66 5.65 -4.37
CA GLU A 65 -28.57 6.04 -5.26
C GLU A 65 -27.95 7.40 -4.87
N VAL A 66 -28.78 8.38 -4.49
CA VAL A 66 -28.29 9.70 -4.03
C VAL A 66 -27.50 9.55 -2.71
N ALA A 67 -27.95 8.75 -1.78
CA ALA A 67 -27.24 8.52 -0.51
C ALA A 67 -25.91 7.83 -0.74
N ALA A 68 -25.88 6.79 -1.56
CA ALA A 68 -24.67 6.07 -1.93
C ALA A 68 -23.66 6.96 -2.65
N LYS A 69 -24.14 7.77 -3.62
CA LYS A 69 -23.29 8.71 -4.33
C LYS A 69 -22.69 9.79 -3.43
N ASN A 70 -23.46 10.34 -2.51
CA ASN A 70 -22.93 11.32 -1.55
C ASN A 70 -21.83 10.71 -0.66
N CYS A 71 -21.97 9.45 -0.29
CA CYS A 71 -20.93 8.74 0.44
C CYS A 71 -19.69 8.51 -0.43
N ALA A 72 -19.87 8.08 -1.68
CA ALA A 72 -18.78 7.91 -2.64
C ALA A 72 -17.99 9.22 -2.86
N ASP A 73 -18.69 10.35 -3.05
CA ASP A 73 -18.05 11.66 -3.21
C ASP A 73 -17.21 12.06 -1.98
N LEU A 74 -17.61 11.66 -0.77
CA LEU A 74 -16.84 11.90 0.46
C LEU A 74 -15.63 10.97 0.59
N ILE A 75 -15.75 9.72 0.16
CA ILE A 75 -14.62 8.77 0.11
C ILE A 75 -13.60 9.24 -0.92
N ASP A 76 -14.03 9.62 -2.12
CA ASP A 76 -13.14 10.15 -3.17
C ASP A 76 -12.39 11.41 -2.70
N ALA A 77 -13.04 12.25 -1.87
CA ALA A 77 -12.42 13.46 -1.32
C ALA A 77 -11.29 13.19 -0.31
N ILE A 78 -11.24 12.02 0.32
CA ILE A 78 -10.15 11.60 1.20
C ILE A 78 -9.10 10.72 0.51
N TYR A 79 -9.34 10.32 -0.73
CA TYR A 79 -8.38 9.57 -1.54
C TYR A 79 -7.39 10.53 -2.22
N VAL A 80 -6.58 11.19 -1.40
CA VAL A 80 -5.64 12.24 -1.83
C VAL A 80 -4.28 12.04 -1.19
N GLN A 81 -3.20 12.44 -1.90
CA GLN A 81 -1.82 12.31 -1.43
C GLN A 81 -1.35 13.46 -0.54
N GLU A 82 -2.08 14.58 -0.49
CA GLU A 82 -1.71 15.73 0.31
C GLU A 82 -2.68 15.92 1.48
N ARG A 83 -2.12 16.18 2.67
CA ARG A 83 -2.90 16.54 3.84
C ARG A 83 -3.23 18.02 3.82
N SER A 84 -4.48 18.36 4.13
CA SER A 84 -4.96 19.72 4.33
C SER A 84 -5.43 19.96 5.77
N ALA A 85 -5.77 21.19 6.10
CA ALA A 85 -6.36 21.52 7.41
C ALA A 85 -7.73 20.87 7.63
N ASP A 86 -8.43 20.49 6.55
CA ASP A 86 -9.77 19.90 6.59
C ASP A 86 -9.76 18.36 6.60
N THR A 87 -8.60 17.73 6.42
CA THR A 87 -8.49 16.26 6.26
C THR A 87 -9.12 15.48 7.40
N ASP A 88 -8.90 15.89 8.67
CA ASP A 88 -9.51 15.20 9.81
C ASP A 88 -11.04 15.23 9.76
N ALA A 89 -11.61 16.42 9.45
CA ALA A 89 -13.04 16.57 9.32
C ALA A 89 -13.63 15.81 8.12
N GLN A 90 -12.87 15.74 7.02
CA GLN A 90 -13.26 14.96 5.83
C GLN A 90 -13.28 13.46 6.13
N CYS A 91 -12.28 12.93 6.83
CA CYS A 91 -12.25 11.53 7.28
C CYS A 91 -13.45 11.19 8.18
N GLU A 92 -13.75 12.05 9.16
CA GLU A 92 -14.91 11.89 10.03
C GLU A 92 -16.24 11.93 9.24
N ALA A 93 -16.35 12.83 8.25
CA ALA A 93 -17.54 12.97 7.43
C ALA A 93 -17.76 11.75 6.51
N ALA A 94 -16.71 11.23 5.88
CA ALA A 94 -16.78 10.04 5.03
C ALA A 94 -17.25 8.81 5.84
N LYS A 95 -16.67 8.59 7.04
CA LYS A 95 -17.08 7.49 7.92
C LYS A 95 -18.51 7.65 8.41
N ALA A 96 -18.92 8.86 8.81
CA ALA A 96 -20.29 9.12 9.26
C ALA A 96 -21.32 8.89 8.15
N ALA A 97 -21.00 9.27 6.91
CA ALA A 97 -21.86 9.01 5.76
C ALA A 97 -21.99 7.51 5.49
N TRP A 98 -20.90 6.76 5.51
CA TRP A 98 -20.90 5.30 5.37
C TRP A 98 -21.72 4.60 6.45
N ASP A 99 -21.54 4.99 7.72
CA ASP A 99 -22.25 4.40 8.86
C ASP A 99 -23.77 4.69 8.83
N ALA A 100 -24.18 5.75 8.15
CA ALA A 100 -25.58 6.11 7.98
C ALA A 100 -26.28 5.31 6.86
N LEU A 101 -25.51 4.66 5.96
CA LEU A 101 -26.06 3.85 4.87
C LEU A 101 -26.61 2.52 5.38
N THR A 102 -27.72 2.09 4.78
CA THR A 102 -28.21 0.70 4.88
C THR A 102 -27.30 -0.24 4.08
N ASP A 103 -27.36 -1.56 4.36
CA ASP A 103 -26.56 -2.54 3.62
C ASP A 103 -26.84 -2.48 2.11
N THR A 104 -28.11 -2.25 1.70
CA THR A 104 -28.47 -2.10 0.29
C THR A 104 -27.85 -0.84 -0.34
N GLN A 105 -27.76 0.26 0.40
CA GLN A 105 -27.14 1.49 -0.08
C GLN A 105 -25.62 1.36 -0.19
N LYS A 106 -24.98 0.60 0.72
CA LYS A 106 -23.54 0.33 0.66
C LYS A 106 -23.15 -0.42 -0.61
N GLU A 107 -23.99 -1.36 -1.07
CA GLU A 107 -23.80 -2.07 -2.34
C GLU A 107 -23.88 -1.18 -3.59
N LEU A 108 -24.40 0.05 -3.44
CA LEU A 108 -24.53 1.05 -4.51
C LEU A 108 -23.41 2.10 -4.47
N VAL A 109 -22.50 2.04 -3.50
CA VAL A 109 -21.38 2.99 -3.40
C VAL A 109 -20.45 2.75 -4.57
N GLU A 110 -20.37 3.73 -5.48
CA GLU A 110 -19.50 3.70 -6.66
C GLU A 110 -18.99 5.12 -6.94
N GLY A 111 -17.67 5.31 -6.87
CA GLY A 111 -16.96 6.56 -7.11
C GLY A 111 -15.75 6.35 -8.01
N GLU A 112 -14.83 7.28 -8.03
CA GLU A 112 -13.54 7.13 -8.71
C GLU A 112 -12.67 6.11 -7.98
N ASN A 113 -12.65 6.18 -6.64
CA ASN A 113 -11.89 5.31 -5.74
C ASN A 113 -12.78 4.67 -4.67
N ALA A 114 -14.04 5.10 -4.56
CA ALA A 114 -15.00 4.55 -3.63
C ALA A 114 -15.65 3.29 -4.22
N ASP A 115 -15.75 2.25 -3.39
CA ASP A 115 -16.42 1.00 -3.69
C ASP A 115 -17.20 0.47 -2.47
N PRO A 116 -18.07 -0.56 -2.62
CA PRO A 116 -18.82 -1.14 -1.50
C PRO A 116 -17.97 -1.75 -0.41
N ASP A 117 -16.71 -2.10 -0.70
CA ASP A 117 -15.77 -2.71 0.24
C ASP A 117 -14.88 -1.70 0.95
N TYR A 118 -14.88 -0.42 0.57
CA TYR A 118 -13.93 0.57 1.07
C TYR A 118 -13.80 0.58 2.60
N PHE A 119 -14.93 0.66 3.34
CA PHE A 119 -14.94 0.56 4.80
C PHE A 119 -15.39 -0.81 5.33
N GLY A 120 -16.00 -1.65 4.49
CA GLY A 120 -16.61 -2.91 4.91
C GLY A 120 -15.67 -4.11 4.89
N ARG A 121 -14.50 -3.98 4.25
CA ARG A 121 -13.55 -5.09 4.14
C ARG A 121 -12.92 -5.40 5.50
N ASP A 122 -13.04 -6.65 5.94
CA ASP A 122 -12.35 -7.12 7.14
C ASP A 122 -10.86 -7.34 6.81
N THR A 123 -10.03 -6.46 7.36
CA THR A 123 -8.57 -6.49 7.18
C THR A 123 -7.83 -6.84 8.46
N GLY A 124 -8.53 -7.35 9.47
CA GLY A 124 -7.99 -7.73 10.76
C GLY A 124 -8.40 -6.77 11.90
N ASP A 125 -7.75 -6.91 13.03
CA ASP A 125 -8.05 -6.20 14.27
C ASP A 125 -7.10 -5.01 14.46
N ALA A 126 -7.63 -3.78 14.29
CA ALA A 126 -6.89 -2.53 14.48
C ALA A 126 -6.27 -2.42 15.89
N GLY A 127 -6.92 -2.97 16.90
CA GLY A 127 -6.44 -2.92 18.29
C GLY A 127 -5.15 -3.73 18.54
N LYS A 128 -4.63 -4.45 17.54
CA LYS A 128 -3.32 -5.13 17.61
C LYS A 128 -2.16 -4.26 17.16
N ASP A 129 -2.43 -3.10 16.61
CA ASP A 129 -1.44 -2.15 16.17
C ASP A 129 -1.29 -0.98 17.16
N ASP A 130 -0.25 -0.17 16.97
CA ASP A 130 0.06 1.05 17.73
C ASP A 130 0.53 2.10 16.72
N PRO A 131 -0.11 3.27 16.61
CA PRO A 131 0.31 4.33 15.68
C PRO A 131 1.70 4.91 15.98
N ARG A 132 2.29 4.59 17.14
CA ARG A 132 3.65 4.98 17.58
C ARG A 132 3.92 6.49 17.41
N ASN A 133 2.95 7.32 17.78
CA ASN A 133 3.02 8.77 17.70
C ASN A 133 3.01 9.44 19.08
N ALA A 134 3.55 8.77 20.11
CA ALA A 134 3.63 9.29 21.47
C ALA A 134 4.49 10.57 21.55
N ASP A 135 4.21 11.45 22.50
CA ASP A 135 5.01 12.61 22.86
C ASP A 135 5.92 12.30 24.06
N ASP A 136 6.80 13.23 24.44
CA ASP A 136 7.72 13.12 25.58
C ASP A 136 8.68 11.89 25.49
N ILE A 137 9.22 11.64 24.33
CA ILE A 137 10.00 10.44 23.99
C ILE A 137 11.51 10.52 24.32
N GLY A 138 12.00 11.65 24.78
CA GLY A 138 13.42 11.86 25.06
C GLY A 138 14.20 12.45 23.87
N GLU A 139 15.53 12.32 23.92
CA GLU A 139 16.43 13.02 22.96
C GLU A 139 16.78 12.16 21.72
N ASN A 140 16.53 10.84 21.74
CA ASN A 140 16.89 9.93 20.67
C ASN A 140 15.62 9.33 20.05
N GLU A 141 15.42 9.53 18.77
CA GLU A 141 14.30 8.98 18.01
C GLU A 141 14.79 8.11 16.86
N LEU A 142 14.19 6.90 16.75
CA LEU A 142 14.30 6.03 15.60
C LEU A 142 12.96 6.06 14.85
N LEU A 143 12.88 6.90 13.83
CA LEU A 143 11.69 7.08 13.01
C LEU A 143 11.62 6.00 11.93
N VAL A 144 10.69 5.08 12.05
CA VAL A 144 10.42 4.04 11.04
C VAL A 144 9.46 4.60 10.00
N VAL A 145 9.88 4.61 8.74
CA VAL A 145 9.13 5.17 7.63
C VAL A 145 8.68 4.07 6.68
N SER A 146 7.38 3.92 6.53
CA SER A 146 6.76 2.92 5.64
C SER A 146 5.84 3.61 4.64
N PHE A 147 5.62 2.99 3.48
CA PHE A 147 4.49 3.39 2.61
C PHE A 147 3.17 3.33 3.39
N GLY A 148 3.00 2.28 4.16
CA GLY A 148 1.81 2.01 4.95
C GLY A 148 0.91 0.97 4.32
N THR A 149 -0.10 0.57 5.08
CA THR A 149 -1.19 -0.28 4.60
C THR A 149 -2.46 -0.04 5.40
N SER A 150 -3.59 -0.11 4.74
CA SER A 150 -4.91 -0.10 5.39
C SER A 150 -5.30 -1.49 5.93
N PHE A 151 -4.59 -2.55 5.57
CA PHE A 151 -4.84 -3.91 6.07
C PHE A 151 -4.29 -4.05 7.50
N ASN A 152 -5.19 -4.10 8.48
CA ASN A 152 -4.84 -4.14 9.92
C ASN A 152 -3.99 -5.36 10.27
N GLY A 153 -4.30 -6.52 9.69
CA GLY A 153 -3.53 -7.75 9.91
C GLY A 153 -2.07 -7.60 9.45
N SER A 154 -1.87 -7.12 8.22
CA SER A 154 -0.55 -6.90 7.63
C SER A 154 0.20 -5.77 8.35
N ARG A 155 -0.49 -4.68 8.74
CA ARG A 155 0.13 -3.59 9.50
C ARG A 155 0.69 -4.09 10.83
N ALA A 156 -0.07 -4.94 11.54
CA ALA A 156 0.37 -5.54 12.81
C ALA A 156 1.45 -6.62 12.63
N ALA A 157 1.41 -7.41 11.57
CA ALA A 157 2.39 -8.48 11.34
C ALA A 157 3.70 -7.94 10.75
N ASP A 158 3.60 -7.14 9.70
CA ASP A 158 4.74 -6.71 8.91
C ASP A 158 5.41 -5.44 9.49
N ILE A 159 4.65 -4.31 9.57
CA ILE A 159 5.22 -3.02 9.98
C ILE A 159 5.56 -3.04 11.46
N LYS A 160 4.56 -3.35 12.30
CA LYS A 160 4.77 -3.43 13.75
C LYS A 160 5.80 -4.50 14.13
N GLY A 161 5.88 -5.61 13.38
CA GLY A 161 6.91 -6.63 13.58
C GLY A 161 8.33 -6.07 13.47
N ILE A 162 8.60 -5.27 12.43
CA ILE A 162 9.88 -4.56 12.25
C ILE A 162 10.11 -3.55 13.39
N GLU A 163 9.10 -2.74 13.71
CA GLU A 163 9.19 -1.71 14.76
C GLU A 163 9.44 -2.31 16.14
N ASP A 164 8.80 -3.44 16.46
CA ASP A 164 9.01 -4.16 17.72
C ASP A 164 10.42 -4.72 17.81
N ALA A 165 10.97 -5.26 16.71
CA ALA A 165 12.34 -5.73 16.65
C ALA A 165 13.36 -4.59 16.86
N LEU A 166 13.13 -3.45 16.22
CA LEU A 166 13.95 -2.23 16.39
C LEU A 166 13.88 -1.72 17.83
N GLN A 167 12.67 -1.62 18.42
CA GLN A 167 12.51 -1.18 19.79
C GLN A 167 13.17 -2.12 20.80
N ALA A 168 13.14 -3.41 20.54
CA ALA A 168 13.81 -4.41 21.38
C ALA A 168 15.33 -4.32 21.29
N ALA A 169 15.87 -4.05 20.08
CA ALA A 169 17.31 -3.93 19.85
C ALA A 169 17.88 -2.61 20.39
N TYR A 170 17.11 -1.53 20.30
CA TYR A 170 17.55 -0.17 20.67
C TYR A 170 16.65 0.43 21.76
N PRO A 171 16.68 -0.07 23.01
CA PRO A 171 15.77 0.36 24.08
C PRO A 171 15.99 1.82 24.53
N ASP A 172 17.16 2.41 24.23
CA ASP A 172 17.48 3.80 24.53
C ASP A 172 17.01 4.79 23.44
N TRP A 173 16.41 4.28 22.38
CA TRP A 173 15.80 5.00 21.27
C TRP A 173 14.28 4.83 21.29
N SER A 174 13.56 5.93 21.08
CA SER A 174 12.10 5.84 20.93
C SER A 174 11.75 5.53 19.50
N VAL A 175 11.20 4.33 19.26
CA VAL A 175 10.73 3.93 17.93
C VAL A 175 9.39 4.61 17.64
N ARG A 176 9.37 5.42 16.58
CA ARG A 176 8.21 6.17 16.10
C ARG A 176 7.88 5.73 14.67
N ARG A 177 6.65 6.02 14.22
CA ARG A 177 6.16 5.65 12.90
C ARG A 177 5.82 6.89 12.07
N ALA A 178 6.12 6.82 10.77
CA ALA A 178 5.50 7.66 9.76
C ALA A 178 5.08 6.82 8.54
N PHE A 179 3.98 7.22 7.89
CA PHE A 179 3.62 6.69 6.59
C PHE A 179 3.84 7.74 5.51
N THR A 180 4.22 7.30 4.29
CA THR A 180 4.38 8.18 3.13
C THR A 180 3.08 8.31 2.33
N ALA A 181 2.22 7.28 2.31
CA ALA A 181 0.98 7.30 1.56
C ALA A 181 -0.16 7.98 2.33
N GLN A 182 -0.47 9.23 2.01
CA GLN A 182 -1.55 9.98 2.67
C GLN A 182 -2.92 9.32 2.48
N ILE A 183 -3.17 8.70 1.32
CA ILE A 183 -4.42 7.95 1.06
C ILE A 183 -4.62 6.82 2.08
N ILE A 184 -3.56 6.11 2.45
CA ILE A 184 -3.60 5.05 3.46
C ILE A 184 -3.85 5.63 4.85
N ILE A 185 -3.17 6.73 5.20
CA ILE A 185 -3.38 7.43 6.47
C ILE A 185 -4.85 7.86 6.60
N ASN A 186 -5.41 8.47 5.56
CA ASN A 186 -6.80 8.93 5.54
C ASN A 186 -7.78 7.76 5.68
N HIS A 187 -7.54 6.66 4.98
CA HIS A 187 -8.36 5.46 5.06
C HIS A 187 -8.37 4.89 6.49
N VAL A 188 -7.18 4.67 7.08
CA VAL A 188 -7.03 4.16 8.45
C VAL A 188 -7.70 5.11 9.45
N GLN A 189 -7.48 6.42 9.31
CA GLN A 189 -8.11 7.42 10.18
C GLN A 189 -9.63 7.41 10.04
N ALA A 190 -10.16 7.37 8.82
CA ALA A 190 -11.60 7.36 8.59
C ALA A 190 -12.24 6.08 9.14
N ARG A 191 -11.68 4.90 8.86
CA ARG A 191 -12.25 3.62 9.25
C ARG A 191 -12.09 3.30 10.73
N ASP A 192 -10.86 3.44 11.25
CA ASP A 192 -10.47 2.93 12.56
C ASP A 192 -10.34 4.07 13.61
N GLY A 193 -10.32 5.32 13.17
CA GLY A 193 -10.09 6.49 14.05
C GLY A 193 -8.64 6.65 14.49
N GLU A 194 -7.72 5.83 13.98
CA GLU A 194 -6.29 5.89 14.29
C GLU A 194 -5.61 6.99 13.48
N LYS A 195 -4.83 7.83 14.15
CA LYS A 195 -4.07 8.91 13.52
C LYS A 195 -2.61 8.49 13.41
N ILE A 196 -2.19 8.15 12.20
CA ILE A 196 -0.80 7.87 11.88
C ILE A 196 -0.20 9.15 11.30
N ASP A 197 1.00 9.52 11.75
CA ASP A 197 1.68 10.70 11.24
C ASP A 197 2.18 10.45 9.80
N ASN A 198 2.03 11.44 8.92
CA ASN A 198 2.80 11.47 7.68
C ASN A 198 4.21 12.03 7.95
N MET A 199 5.05 12.12 6.92
CA MET A 199 6.45 12.56 7.08
C MET A 199 6.58 13.91 7.76
N ASP A 200 5.81 14.92 7.31
CA ASP A 200 5.86 16.27 7.88
C ASP A 200 5.41 16.27 9.35
N GLN A 201 4.31 15.60 9.65
CA GLN A 201 3.77 15.50 11.01
C GLN A 201 4.76 14.79 11.95
N ALA A 202 5.40 13.71 11.50
CA ALA A 202 6.37 12.98 12.30
C ALA A 202 7.62 13.82 12.58
N LEU A 203 8.15 14.53 11.57
CA LEU A 203 9.32 15.40 11.72
C LEU A 203 9.01 16.64 12.57
N GLU A 204 7.85 17.27 12.38
CA GLU A 204 7.40 18.38 13.26
C GLU A 204 7.22 17.92 14.70
N ARG A 205 6.67 16.72 14.92
CA ARG A 205 6.52 16.13 16.25
C ARG A 205 7.87 15.81 16.89
N ALA A 206 8.84 15.28 16.13
CA ALA A 206 10.21 15.06 16.61
C ALA A 206 10.85 16.36 17.11
N VAL A 207 10.70 17.45 16.33
CA VAL A 207 11.16 18.78 16.73
C VAL A 207 10.44 19.28 17.99
N ALA A 208 9.11 19.12 18.07
CA ALA A 208 8.31 19.53 19.23
C ALA A 208 8.66 18.74 20.49
N ASN A 209 9.00 17.46 20.36
CA ASN A 209 9.48 16.59 21.43
C ASN A 209 10.90 16.93 21.92
N GLY A 210 11.63 17.78 21.19
CA GLY A 210 13.00 18.16 21.55
C GLY A 210 14.03 17.08 21.25
N VAL A 211 13.74 16.23 20.25
CA VAL A 211 14.68 15.22 19.75
C VAL A 211 15.97 15.92 19.29
N LYS A 212 17.10 15.34 19.65
CA LYS A 212 18.43 15.80 19.26
C LYS A 212 19.06 14.89 18.21
N ASN A 213 18.91 13.58 18.41
CA ASN A 213 19.47 12.58 17.54
C ASN A 213 18.33 11.86 16.84
N LEU A 214 18.24 12.01 15.52
CA LEU A 214 17.23 11.37 14.68
C LEU A 214 17.91 10.34 13.78
N VAL A 215 17.44 9.10 13.86
CA VAL A 215 17.72 8.06 12.86
C VAL A 215 16.44 7.74 12.14
N VAL A 216 16.47 7.75 10.81
CA VAL A 216 15.34 7.39 9.97
C VAL A 216 15.60 6.01 9.38
N GLN A 217 14.73 5.04 9.68
CA GLN A 217 14.78 3.70 9.12
C GLN A 217 13.65 3.53 8.10
N PRO A 218 13.94 3.58 6.79
CA PRO A 218 12.95 3.23 5.78
C PRO A 218 12.66 1.74 5.81
N THR A 219 11.39 1.36 5.71
CA THR A 219 10.99 -0.03 5.46
C THR A 219 10.80 -0.30 3.97
N HIS A 220 11.23 0.63 3.11
CA HIS A 220 11.22 0.46 1.67
C HIS A 220 12.07 -0.75 1.25
N LEU A 221 11.70 -1.36 0.14
CA LEU A 221 12.45 -2.49 -0.41
C LEU A 221 13.82 -2.04 -0.96
N MET A 222 13.88 -0.88 -1.61
CA MET A 222 15.05 -0.38 -2.34
C MET A 222 15.12 1.13 -2.36
N HIS A 223 16.21 1.70 -2.89
CA HIS A 223 16.41 3.13 -3.17
C HIS A 223 15.55 3.56 -4.38
N GLY A 224 14.22 3.54 -4.22
CA GLY A 224 13.24 3.96 -5.22
C GLY A 224 12.81 5.42 -5.06
N ALA A 225 11.80 5.84 -5.84
CA ALA A 225 11.29 7.20 -5.81
C ALA A 225 10.80 7.62 -4.40
N GLU A 226 10.08 6.74 -3.71
CA GLU A 226 9.60 7.00 -2.35
C GLU A 226 10.73 7.16 -1.31
N TYR A 227 11.83 6.41 -1.49
CA TYR A 227 13.02 6.59 -0.67
C TYR A 227 13.66 7.98 -0.92
N ASP A 228 13.74 8.40 -2.18
CA ASP A 228 14.29 9.70 -2.54
C ASP A 228 13.42 10.84 -1.96
N GLU A 229 12.10 10.75 -2.09
CA GLU A 229 11.15 11.71 -1.51
C GLU A 229 11.26 11.78 0.03
N MET A 230 11.41 10.64 0.70
CA MET A 230 11.65 10.58 2.14
C MET A 230 12.97 11.28 2.50
N CYS A 231 14.04 11.04 1.75
CA CYS A 231 15.33 11.72 1.98
C CYS A 231 15.22 13.25 1.82
N GLU A 232 14.48 13.69 0.79
CA GLU A 232 14.22 15.12 0.56
C GLU A 232 13.43 15.75 1.72
N ALA A 233 12.42 15.05 2.24
CA ALA A 233 11.66 15.50 3.41
C ALA A 233 12.54 15.62 4.65
N VAL A 234 13.36 14.62 4.96
CA VAL A 234 14.30 14.64 6.09
C VAL A 234 15.29 15.79 5.97
N GLU A 235 15.81 16.06 4.76
CA GLU A 235 16.79 17.12 4.53
C GLU A 235 16.24 18.52 4.89
N GLN A 236 14.94 18.75 4.70
CA GLN A 236 14.29 20.02 5.07
C GLN A 236 14.28 20.29 6.58
N TYR A 237 14.39 19.25 7.39
CA TYR A 237 14.39 19.33 8.86
C TYR A 237 15.78 19.10 9.48
N ARG A 238 16.82 18.78 8.69
CA ARG A 238 18.14 18.38 9.19
C ARG A 238 18.73 19.37 10.18
N ASP A 239 18.55 20.68 9.95
CA ASP A 239 19.07 21.76 10.81
C ASP A 239 18.32 21.91 12.15
N LYS A 240 17.27 21.18 12.38
CA LYS A 240 16.48 21.15 13.63
C LYS A 240 17.03 20.18 14.67
N PHE A 241 17.91 19.27 14.27
CA PHE A 241 18.47 18.21 15.10
C PHE A 241 19.99 18.39 15.27
N ASP A 242 20.54 17.90 16.36
CA ASP A 242 21.99 17.89 16.59
C ASP A 242 22.68 16.89 15.63
N SER A 243 22.04 15.75 15.36
CA SER A 243 22.51 14.77 14.39
C SER A 243 21.35 14.04 13.70
N VAL A 244 21.54 13.70 12.40
CA VAL A 244 20.57 12.96 11.59
C VAL A 244 21.29 11.94 10.73
N ALA A 245 20.84 10.70 10.79
CA ALA A 245 21.26 9.65 9.86
C ALA A 245 20.04 8.97 9.24
N ILE A 246 20.19 8.51 8.00
CA ILE A 246 19.20 7.69 7.29
C ILE A 246 19.83 6.32 7.07
N ALA A 247 19.12 5.29 7.49
CA ALA A 247 19.54 3.90 7.32
C ALA A 247 19.26 3.39 5.90
N GLU A 248 19.90 2.30 5.52
CA GLU A 248 19.66 1.63 4.24
C GLU A 248 18.26 0.99 4.18
N PRO A 249 17.61 0.98 3.00
CA PRO A 249 16.42 0.16 2.77
C PRO A 249 16.79 -1.33 2.72
N LEU A 250 15.81 -2.23 2.66
CA LEU A 250 16.01 -3.67 2.82
C LEU A 250 17.08 -4.27 1.90
N LEU A 251 17.08 -3.90 0.62
CA LEU A 251 18.03 -4.46 -0.37
C LEU A 251 19.38 -3.71 -0.43
N GLY A 252 19.58 -2.70 0.47
CA GLY A 252 20.80 -1.91 0.49
C GLY A 252 21.07 -1.17 -0.82
N GLU A 253 22.32 -0.82 -1.07
CA GLU A 253 22.73 -0.07 -2.28
C GLU A 253 22.32 -0.77 -3.59
N VAL A 254 21.92 0.04 -4.57
CA VAL A 254 21.63 -0.41 -5.93
C VAL A 254 22.94 -0.51 -6.70
N GLY A 255 23.27 -1.71 -7.21
CA GLY A 255 24.44 -1.91 -8.04
C GLY A 255 24.29 -1.27 -9.44
N GLU A 256 25.41 -1.19 -10.18
CA GLU A 256 25.43 -0.58 -11.52
C GLU A 256 24.63 -1.38 -12.57
N ASP A 257 24.55 -2.70 -12.38
CA ASP A 257 23.81 -3.60 -13.27
C ASP A 257 23.25 -4.83 -12.53
N ALA A 258 22.53 -5.68 -13.24
CA ALA A 258 21.87 -6.85 -12.70
C ALA A 258 22.83 -7.92 -12.12
N ALA A 259 24.10 -7.90 -12.47
CA ALA A 259 25.10 -8.87 -11.99
C ALA A 259 25.80 -8.44 -10.69
N VAL A 260 25.69 -7.16 -10.33
CA VAL A 260 26.30 -6.61 -9.11
C VAL A 260 25.33 -6.74 -7.96
N ILE A 261 25.52 -7.72 -7.10
CA ILE A 261 24.72 -7.96 -5.90
C ILE A 261 25.55 -7.64 -4.65
N ASN A 262 24.86 -7.21 -3.60
CA ASN A 262 25.44 -6.94 -2.27
C ASN A 262 25.01 -8.02 -1.25
N ALA A 263 25.57 -7.95 -0.05
CA ALA A 263 25.28 -8.89 1.02
C ALA A 263 23.80 -8.87 1.46
N ASP A 264 23.13 -7.69 1.40
CA ASP A 264 21.74 -7.58 1.80
C ASP A 264 20.83 -8.36 0.86
N LYS A 265 21.06 -8.25 -0.47
CA LYS A 265 20.30 -9.03 -1.46
C LYS A 265 20.49 -10.53 -1.31
N GLU A 266 21.71 -10.99 -1.00
CA GLU A 266 21.98 -12.41 -0.72
C GLU A 266 21.25 -12.85 0.56
N ALA A 267 21.29 -12.04 1.62
CA ALA A 267 20.62 -12.34 2.88
C ALA A 267 19.09 -12.37 2.71
N VAL A 268 18.52 -11.38 2.01
CA VAL A 268 17.08 -11.33 1.70
C VAL A 268 16.67 -12.54 0.87
N ALA A 269 17.42 -12.87 -0.21
CA ALA A 269 17.13 -14.03 -1.06
C ALA A 269 17.11 -15.34 -0.25
N ALA A 270 18.05 -15.51 0.67
CA ALA A 270 18.13 -16.68 1.55
C ALA A 270 16.94 -16.72 2.52
N ALA A 271 16.65 -15.62 3.20
CA ALA A 271 15.59 -15.53 4.22
C ALA A 271 14.20 -15.78 3.63
N ILE A 272 13.86 -15.10 2.51
CA ILE A 272 12.53 -15.22 1.91
C ILE A 272 12.31 -16.59 1.27
N THR A 273 13.34 -17.19 0.68
CA THR A 273 13.27 -18.54 0.13
C THR A 273 13.08 -19.57 1.24
N ALA A 274 13.84 -19.47 2.33
CA ALA A 274 13.72 -20.39 3.47
C ALA A 274 12.30 -20.33 4.07
N GLU A 275 11.72 -19.16 4.25
CA GLU A 275 10.36 -19.02 4.78
C GLU A 275 9.30 -19.54 3.81
N ALA A 276 9.42 -19.25 2.50
CA ALA A 276 8.48 -19.77 1.50
C ALA A 276 8.49 -21.30 1.43
N VAL A 277 9.67 -21.90 1.44
CA VAL A 277 9.89 -23.35 1.43
C VAL A 277 9.30 -24.00 2.68
N LYS A 278 9.59 -23.46 3.85
CA LYS A 278 9.08 -23.91 5.14
C LYS A 278 7.54 -23.84 5.19
N THR A 279 6.96 -22.74 4.74
CA THR A 279 5.51 -22.54 4.69
C THR A 279 4.83 -23.54 3.73
N ALA A 280 5.53 -23.89 2.64
CA ALA A 280 5.08 -24.92 1.70
C ALA A 280 5.25 -26.36 2.22
N GLY A 281 5.92 -26.55 3.35
CA GLY A 281 6.12 -27.87 3.97
C GLY A 281 7.27 -28.68 3.38
N TYR A 282 8.22 -28.05 2.67
CA TYR A 282 9.42 -28.70 2.19
C TYR A 282 10.61 -28.51 3.15
N ASP A 283 11.55 -29.44 3.13
CA ASP A 283 12.75 -29.38 3.95
C ASP A 283 13.73 -28.29 3.45
N ASP A 284 13.84 -28.14 2.11
CA ASP A 284 14.67 -27.13 1.44
C ASP A 284 14.18 -26.84 0.02
N ALA A 285 14.77 -25.84 -0.64
CA ALA A 285 14.42 -25.46 -2.01
C ALA A 285 14.69 -26.59 -3.04
N ALA A 286 15.71 -27.42 -2.81
CA ALA A 286 16.04 -28.53 -3.69
C ALA A 286 14.98 -29.64 -3.59
N ALA A 287 14.44 -29.91 -2.39
CA ALA A 287 13.32 -30.84 -2.21
C ALA A 287 12.05 -30.35 -2.93
N ALA A 288 11.74 -29.05 -2.84
CA ALA A 288 10.63 -28.45 -3.58
C ALA A 288 10.86 -28.54 -5.11
N ALA A 289 12.06 -28.22 -5.60
CA ALA A 289 12.43 -28.36 -7.00
C ALA A 289 12.28 -29.80 -7.51
N ALA A 290 12.72 -30.76 -6.72
CA ALA A 290 12.59 -32.20 -7.05
C ALA A 290 11.13 -32.67 -7.12
N ASP A 291 10.21 -32.02 -6.38
CA ASP A 291 8.77 -32.24 -6.43
C ASP A 291 8.07 -31.41 -7.55
N GLY A 292 8.84 -30.71 -8.37
CA GLY A 292 8.34 -29.89 -9.49
C GLY A 292 7.74 -28.55 -9.05
N THR A 293 8.08 -28.04 -7.85
CA THR A 293 7.53 -26.80 -7.29
C THR A 293 8.47 -25.63 -7.53
N ALA A 294 7.94 -24.57 -8.14
CA ALA A 294 8.57 -23.26 -8.25
C ALA A 294 7.95 -22.27 -7.25
N PHE A 295 8.77 -21.35 -6.77
CA PHE A 295 8.34 -20.18 -6.01
C PHE A 295 8.46 -18.95 -6.89
N VAL A 296 7.41 -18.15 -6.95
CA VAL A 296 7.38 -16.89 -7.69
C VAL A 296 7.17 -15.76 -6.70
N PHE A 297 8.17 -14.91 -6.55
CA PHE A 297 8.09 -13.73 -5.70
C PHE A 297 7.68 -12.52 -6.54
N MET A 298 6.52 -11.94 -6.21
CA MET A 298 5.93 -10.81 -6.91
C MET A 298 6.22 -9.50 -6.17
N GLY A 299 7.09 -8.66 -6.73
CA GLY A 299 7.30 -7.27 -6.30
C GLY A 299 6.31 -6.32 -6.96
N HIS A 300 6.33 -5.04 -6.55
CA HIS A 300 5.50 -4.02 -7.16
C HIS A 300 5.95 -3.71 -8.61
N GLY A 301 7.22 -3.47 -8.80
CA GLY A 301 7.77 -2.89 -10.03
C GLY A 301 7.94 -1.37 -9.87
N THR A 302 8.72 -0.77 -10.72
CA THR A 302 8.91 0.69 -10.75
C THR A 302 9.57 1.15 -12.03
N SER A 303 9.20 2.32 -12.53
CA SER A 303 9.91 2.99 -13.64
C SER A 303 11.22 3.66 -13.19
N HIS A 304 11.46 3.77 -11.87
CA HIS A 304 12.70 4.32 -11.31
C HIS A 304 13.92 3.47 -11.71
N THR A 305 15.11 4.08 -11.75
CA THR A 305 16.36 3.38 -12.08
C THR A 305 16.68 2.22 -11.13
N ALA A 306 16.20 2.27 -9.88
CA ALA A 306 16.32 1.20 -8.90
C ALA A 306 15.60 -0.11 -9.28
N LYS A 307 14.80 -0.13 -10.36
CA LYS A 307 14.16 -1.35 -10.88
C LYS A 307 15.15 -2.49 -11.16
N VAL A 308 16.43 -2.17 -11.38
CA VAL A 308 17.49 -3.17 -11.55
C VAL A 308 17.63 -4.08 -10.32
N SER A 309 17.18 -3.64 -9.13
CA SER A 309 17.18 -4.45 -7.91
C SER A 309 16.36 -5.73 -8.04
N TYR A 310 15.29 -5.74 -8.83
CA TYR A 310 14.53 -6.96 -9.12
C TYR A 310 15.36 -7.97 -9.92
N SER A 311 16.09 -7.51 -10.95
CA SER A 311 17.02 -8.36 -11.70
C SER A 311 18.19 -8.83 -10.83
N GLN A 312 18.68 -7.98 -9.93
CA GLN A 312 19.72 -8.34 -8.95
C GLN A 312 19.23 -9.41 -7.96
N MET A 313 17.97 -9.32 -7.51
CA MET A 313 17.36 -10.38 -6.68
C MET A 313 17.30 -11.71 -7.43
N GLN A 314 16.92 -11.72 -8.73
CA GLN A 314 16.98 -12.95 -9.53
C GLN A 314 18.40 -13.49 -9.63
N THR A 315 19.40 -12.63 -9.80
CA THR A 315 20.82 -13.01 -9.79
C THR A 315 21.25 -13.59 -8.45
N ALA A 316 20.82 -13.01 -7.33
CA ALA A 316 21.07 -13.52 -5.99
C ALA A 316 20.47 -14.93 -5.80
N MET A 317 19.22 -15.15 -6.25
CA MET A 317 18.58 -16.48 -6.21
C MET A 317 19.42 -17.52 -6.96
N GLN A 318 19.86 -17.20 -8.19
CA GLN A 318 20.70 -18.09 -9.00
C GLN A 318 22.06 -18.35 -8.36
N THR A 319 22.70 -17.32 -7.79
CA THR A 319 24.00 -17.44 -7.11
C THR A 319 23.93 -18.37 -5.90
N LEU A 320 22.80 -18.35 -5.20
CA LEU A 320 22.53 -19.24 -4.04
C LEU A 320 22.05 -20.65 -4.45
N GLY A 321 21.87 -20.89 -5.76
CA GLY A 321 21.43 -22.20 -6.27
C GLY A 321 19.93 -22.45 -6.12
N TYR A 322 19.11 -21.40 -6.02
CA TYR A 322 17.65 -21.48 -5.99
C TYR A 322 17.08 -21.43 -7.40
N ASP A 323 17.35 -22.46 -8.22
CA ASP A 323 16.96 -22.53 -9.63
C ASP A 323 15.43 -22.58 -9.83
N ASN A 324 14.68 -22.91 -8.77
CA ASN A 324 13.21 -22.95 -8.76
C ASN A 324 12.57 -21.68 -8.20
N VAL A 325 13.32 -20.58 -8.07
CA VAL A 325 12.82 -19.29 -7.58
C VAL A 325 12.87 -18.25 -8.68
N PHE A 326 11.75 -17.57 -8.91
CA PHE A 326 11.56 -16.59 -9.96
C PHE A 326 11.10 -15.26 -9.37
N ILE A 327 11.60 -14.16 -9.92
CA ILE A 327 11.20 -12.81 -9.53
C ILE A 327 10.31 -12.22 -10.62
N GLY A 328 9.17 -11.67 -10.20
CA GLY A 328 8.27 -10.93 -11.06
C GLY A 328 7.80 -9.63 -10.42
N THR A 329 7.06 -8.81 -11.16
CA THR A 329 6.52 -7.53 -10.68
C THR A 329 5.13 -7.25 -11.25
N VAL A 330 4.26 -6.61 -10.45
CA VAL A 330 2.90 -6.21 -10.85
C VAL A 330 2.95 -5.29 -12.08
N GLU A 331 3.83 -4.28 -12.05
CA GLU A 331 3.96 -3.28 -13.11
C GLU A 331 4.69 -3.80 -14.37
N GLY A 332 5.27 -5.01 -14.34
CA GLY A 332 6.09 -5.53 -15.43
C GLY A 332 7.34 -4.69 -15.69
N GLU A 333 7.91 -4.09 -14.65
CA GLU A 333 9.13 -3.27 -14.70
C GLU A 333 10.20 -3.83 -13.73
N PRO A 334 11.28 -4.40 -14.26
CA PRO A 334 11.69 -4.57 -15.67
C PRO A 334 10.75 -5.46 -16.50
N GLU A 335 10.72 -5.27 -17.84
CA GLU A 335 9.78 -5.96 -18.76
C GLU A 335 9.81 -7.51 -18.64
N ASP A 336 10.96 -8.08 -18.35
CA ASP A 336 11.13 -9.53 -18.18
C ASP A 336 10.59 -10.08 -16.85
N THR A 337 10.04 -9.22 -15.98
CA THR A 337 9.36 -9.54 -14.72
C THR A 337 7.84 -9.48 -14.83
N ALA A 338 7.27 -9.16 -15.99
CA ALA A 338 5.83 -9.19 -16.22
C ALA A 338 5.27 -10.60 -16.04
N CYS A 339 4.00 -10.71 -15.64
CA CYS A 339 3.36 -11.98 -15.30
C CYS A 339 3.49 -13.04 -16.40
N ASP A 340 3.21 -12.68 -17.65
CA ASP A 340 3.31 -13.56 -18.82
C ASP A 340 4.75 -14.02 -19.08
N ALA A 341 5.73 -13.12 -18.92
CA ALA A 341 7.15 -13.47 -19.04
C ALA A 341 7.58 -14.46 -17.93
N VAL A 342 7.11 -14.28 -16.71
CA VAL A 342 7.41 -15.19 -15.59
C VAL A 342 6.74 -16.54 -15.79
N ILE A 343 5.49 -16.59 -16.24
CA ILE A 343 4.80 -17.85 -16.61
C ILE A 343 5.63 -18.66 -17.59
N GLU A 344 6.11 -18.03 -18.68
CA GLU A 344 6.94 -18.72 -19.67
C GLU A 344 8.30 -19.17 -19.10
N LYS A 345 8.96 -18.37 -18.24
CA LYS A 345 10.19 -18.76 -17.55
C LYS A 345 10.00 -20.02 -16.69
N VAL A 346 8.93 -20.07 -15.88
CA VAL A 346 8.61 -21.21 -15.00
C VAL A 346 8.32 -22.47 -15.82
N LYS A 347 7.54 -22.32 -16.89
CA LYS A 347 7.19 -23.40 -17.83
C LYS A 347 8.41 -23.94 -18.56
N GLU A 348 9.28 -23.07 -19.11
CA GLU A 348 10.54 -23.46 -19.78
C GLU A 348 11.50 -24.18 -18.84
N ALA A 349 11.51 -23.82 -17.55
CA ALA A 349 12.29 -24.49 -16.52
C ALA A 349 11.70 -25.87 -16.13
N GLY A 350 10.47 -26.19 -16.57
CA GLY A 350 9.86 -27.51 -16.41
C GLY A 350 9.17 -27.74 -15.07
N TYR A 351 8.88 -26.69 -14.31
CA TYR A 351 8.09 -26.80 -13.07
C TYR A 351 6.60 -26.90 -13.37
N THR A 352 5.89 -27.71 -12.56
CA THR A 352 4.46 -27.99 -12.75
C THR A 352 3.59 -27.50 -11.60
N LYS A 353 4.19 -27.12 -10.47
CA LYS A 353 3.52 -26.56 -9.31
C LYS A 353 4.12 -25.18 -9.04
N VAL A 354 3.27 -24.21 -8.70
CA VAL A 354 3.68 -22.83 -8.47
C VAL A 354 3.14 -22.33 -7.14
N ILE A 355 4.00 -21.64 -6.40
CA ILE A 355 3.61 -20.92 -5.19
C ILE A 355 3.94 -19.46 -5.40
N LEU A 356 2.91 -18.61 -5.42
CA LEU A 356 3.04 -17.15 -5.51
C LEU A 356 3.19 -16.57 -4.10
N ARG A 357 4.16 -15.67 -3.91
CA ARG A 357 4.37 -14.94 -2.66
C ARG A 357 4.81 -13.50 -2.96
N PRO A 358 4.40 -12.49 -2.16
CA PRO A 358 4.87 -11.13 -2.39
C PRO A 358 6.37 -10.97 -2.10
N LEU A 359 7.07 -10.21 -2.97
CA LEU A 359 8.36 -9.58 -2.73
C LEU A 359 8.10 -8.14 -2.29
N MET A 360 7.34 -8.00 -1.23
CA MET A 360 6.91 -6.72 -0.66
C MET A 360 7.05 -6.80 0.84
N VAL A 361 7.54 -5.73 1.46
CA VAL A 361 7.72 -5.70 2.92
C VAL A 361 6.38 -5.88 3.63
N VAL A 362 5.31 -5.36 3.03
CA VAL A 362 3.95 -5.44 3.55
C VAL A 362 3.04 -6.16 2.56
N ALA A 363 2.30 -7.16 3.02
CA ALA A 363 1.28 -7.85 2.24
C ALA A 363 -0.05 -7.05 2.26
N GLY A 364 -0.09 -5.95 1.51
CA GLY A 364 -1.25 -5.07 1.36
C GLY A 364 -2.14 -5.44 0.18
N ASP A 365 -2.67 -4.41 -0.49
CA ASP A 365 -3.61 -4.52 -1.60
C ASP A 365 -3.07 -5.38 -2.76
N HIS A 366 -1.87 -5.09 -3.23
CA HIS A 366 -1.24 -5.85 -4.33
C HIS A 366 -1.10 -7.35 -4.03
N ALA A 367 -0.80 -7.74 -2.80
CA ALA A 367 -0.69 -9.15 -2.43
C ALA A 367 -2.06 -9.84 -2.39
N ASN A 368 -3.11 -9.13 -1.96
CA ASN A 368 -4.45 -9.67 -1.83
C ASN A 368 -5.24 -9.65 -3.14
N ASN A 369 -5.06 -8.60 -3.95
CA ASN A 369 -5.83 -8.39 -5.17
C ASN A 369 -5.03 -8.75 -6.43
N ASP A 370 -3.90 -8.09 -6.71
CA ASP A 370 -3.13 -8.33 -7.95
C ASP A 370 -2.46 -9.72 -7.97
N MET A 371 -1.99 -10.20 -6.80
CA MET A 371 -1.39 -11.54 -6.74
C MET A 371 -2.45 -12.64 -6.57
N ALA A 372 -3.28 -12.55 -5.54
CA ALA A 372 -4.14 -13.64 -5.06
C ALA A 372 -5.63 -13.40 -5.28
N GLY A 373 -6.03 -12.30 -5.92
CA GLY A 373 -7.42 -11.96 -6.18
C GLY A 373 -8.12 -12.93 -7.14
N ALA A 374 -9.45 -12.81 -7.20
CA ALA A 374 -10.29 -13.64 -8.04
C ALA A 374 -10.52 -13.06 -9.46
N GLU A 375 -10.06 -11.84 -9.70
CA GLU A 375 -10.22 -11.17 -10.99
C GLU A 375 -9.35 -11.82 -12.08
N ASP A 376 -9.76 -11.68 -13.32
CA ASP A 376 -9.10 -12.35 -14.46
C ASP A 376 -7.64 -11.88 -14.68
N ASP A 377 -7.30 -10.68 -14.19
CA ASP A 377 -5.98 -10.06 -14.31
C ASP A 377 -5.09 -10.29 -13.08
N SER A 378 -5.57 -10.97 -12.03
CA SER A 378 -4.71 -11.40 -10.94
C SER A 378 -3.67 -12.42 -11.42
N TRP A 379 -2.50 -12.44 -10.78
CA TRP A 379 -1.46 -13.43 -11.09
C TRP A 379 -1.96 -14.86 -10.89
N LEU A 380 -2.69 -15.13 -9.81
CA LEU A 380 -3.30 -16.44 -9.55
C LEU A 380 -4.20 -16.89 -10.71
N SER A 381 -5.05 -15.99 -11.22
CA SER A 381 -5.94 -16.29 -12.34
C SER A 381 -5.16 -16.51 -13.64
N GLN A 382 -4.17 -15.65 -13.94
CA GLN A 382 -3.34 -15.77 -15.13
C GLN A 382 -2.50 -17.05 -15.16
N PHE A 383 -1.89 -17.45 -14.04
CA PHE A 383 -1.17 -18.72 -13.91
C PHE A 383 -2.08 -19.92 -14.08
N ASN A 384 -3.31 -19.88 -13.53
CA ASN A 384 -4.30 -20.96 -13.70
C ASN A 384 -4.79 -21.06 -15.14
N VAL A 385 -5.02 -19.93 -15.83
CA VAL A 385 -5.50 -19.90 -17.24
C VAL A 385 -4.41 -20.36 -18.21
N ALA A 386 -3.12 -20.27 -17.85
CA ALA A 386 -2.02 -20.75 -18.68
C ALA A 386 -2.09 -22.27 -18.99
N ASP A 387 -2.89 -23.03 -18.23
CA ASP A 387 -3.19 -24.47 -18.41
C ASP A 387 -1.92 -25.35 -18.60
N CYS A 388 -0.82 -24.97 -17.92
CA CYS A 388 0.44 -25.68 -17.95
C CYS A 388 0.96 -26.10 -16.57
N PHE A 389 0.24 -25.74 -15.50
CA PHE A 389 0.58 -26.06 -14.12
C PHE A 389 -0.46 -27.02 -13.51
N GLU A 390 0.02 -27.96 -12.71
CA GLU A 390 -0.83 -28.91 -11.94
C GLU A 390 -1.53 -28.22 -10.77
N SER A 391 -0.82 -27.28 -10.12
CA SER A 391 -1.37 -26.44 -9.06
C SER A 391 -0.72 -25.06 -9.04
N VAL A 392 -1.51 -24.07 -8.63
CA VAL A 392 -1.05 -22.71 -8.33
C VAL A 392 -1.61 -22.33 -6.97
N ASP A 393 -0.75 -22.12 -6.00
CA ASP A 393 -1.08 -21.77 -4.63
C ASP A 393 -0.51 -20.40 -4.28
N THR A 394 -1.03 -19.76 -3.22
CA THR A 394 -0.57 -18.44 -2.76
C THR A 394 -0.17 -18.47 -1.29
N GLN A 395 0.86 -17.68 -0.95
CA GLN A 395 1.26 -17.37 0.42
C GLN A 395 1.17 -15.87 0.62
N ILE A 396 0.06 -15.38 1.16
CA ILE A 396 -0.17 -13.95 1.38
C ILE A 396 0.45 -13.55 2.71
N ALA A 397 1.75 -13.20 2.68
CA ALA A 397 2.53 -12.82 3.85
C ALA A 397 3.63 -11.84 3.45
N GLY A 398 3.76 -10.72 4.16
CA GLY A 398 4.79 -9.72 3.89
C GLY A 398 6.17 -10.16 4.34
N LEU A 399 7.20 -9.51 3.83
CA LEU A 399 8.57 -9.81 4.24
C LEU A 399 8.83 -9.35 5.68
N GLY A 400 8.09 -8.32 6.14
CA GLY A 400 8.25 -7.72 7.46
C GLY A 400 7.95 -8.65 8.64
N GLU A 401 7.20 -9.74 8.43
CA GLU A 401 6.96 -10.74 9.49
C GLU A 401 8.09 -11.79 9.63
N ILE A 402 9.05 -11.81 8.68
CA ILE A 402 10.17 -12.76 8.70
C ILE A 402 11.25 -12.26 9.65
N GLY A 403 11.59 -13.05 10.69
CA GLY A 403 12.55 -12.64 11.71
C GLY A 403 13.93 -12.25 11.17
N ASP A 404 14.43 -12.95 10.14
CA ASP A 404 15.72 -12.64 9.53
C ASP A 404 15.66 -11.31 8.74
N ILE A 405 14.51 -10.95 8.18
CA ILE A 405 14.28 -9.65 7.54
C ILE A 405 14.22 -8.53 8.60
N GLN A 406 13.52 -8.76 9.71
CA GLN A 406 13.51 -7.82 10.83
C GLN A 406 14.93 -7.57 11.36
N GLN A 407 15.76 -8.62 11.43
CA GLN A 407 17.16 -8.48 11.85
C GLN A 407 17.98 -7.62 10.87
N LEU A 408 17.76 -7.70 9.56
CA LEU A 408 18.43 -6.83 8.59
C LEU A 408 18.11 -5.35 8.84
N TYR A 409 16.84 -5.01 9.11
CA TYR A 409 16.48 -3.64 9.50
C TYR A 409 17.13 -3.21 10.81
N VAL A 410 17.26 -4.11 11.78
CA VAL A 410 17.99 -3.85 13.02
C VAL A 410 19.45 -3.54 12.73
N ASP A 411 20.11 -4.31 11.86
CA ASP A 411 21.51 -4.11 11.50
C ASP A 411 21.72 -2.78 10.74
N HIS A 412 20.81 -2.42 9.81
CA HIS A 412 20.85 -1.15 9.08
C HIS A 412 20.66 0.05 10.03
N ALA A 413 19.68 -0.03 10.94
CA ALA A 413 19.46 1.01 11.95
C ALA A 413 20.68 1.16 12.86
N GLY A 414 21.31 0.03 13.25
CA GLY A 414 22.54 0.04 14.05
C GLY A 414 23.69 0.75 13.37
N ALA A 415 23.91 0.46 12.10
CA ALA A 415 24.94 1.13 11.31
C ALA A 415 24.68 2.65 11.21
N ALA A 416 23.42 3.07 11.06
CA ALA A 416 23.04 4.47 11.05
C ALA A 416 23.24 5.14 12.41
N ILE A 417 22.88 4.48 13.52
CA ILE A 417 23.13 4.96 14.89
C ILE A 417 24.62 5.12 15.14
N ASP A 418 25.44 4.16 14.75
CA ASP A 418 26.89 4.21 14.91
C ASP A 418 27.50 5.37 14.11
N SER A 419 26.96 5.70 12.94
CA SER A 419 27.42 6.82 12.11
C SER A 419 27.23 8.19 12.74
N LEU A 420 26.27 8.33 13.67
CA LEU A 420 26.06 9.61 14.40
C LEU A 420 27.20 9.92 15.37
N ASN A 421 27.98 8.91 15.78
CA ASN A 421 29.05 9.01 16.77
C ASN A 421 30.46 9.15 16.16
N GLY A 422 30.56 9.10 14.84
CA GLY A 422 31.82 9.23 14.06
C GLY A 422 32.01 10.59 13.48
#